data_306ad73935b5131c49c80bc36e45bcdd
#
_entry.id   306ad73935b5131c49c80bc36e45bcdd
#
_cell.length_a   1.000
_cell.length_b   1.000
_cell.length_c   1.000
_cell.angle_alpha   90.00
_cell.angle_beta   90.00
_cell.angle_gamma   90.00
#
_symmetry.space_group_name_H-M   'P 1'
#
loop_
_entity.id
_entity.type
_entity.pdbx_description
1 polymer ?
#
loop_
_entity_poly.entity_id
_entity_poly.type
_entity_poly.pdbx_seq_one_letter_code
_entity_poly.pdbx_strand_id
1 'polypeptide(L)'
;MKKISMIILALVALLSPAVASNGAMFDHDRRIEYSQLPAEAQAFVKKYFADEQVTFVELDEGVVSNEYKVVFESGLKLEFDGTGNWLEVDCRNEAVPAPLVPKQIASYVESKHPNHKVVELKRERYEWEVKLSNGLELTFDKKYRLTDVDD
;
A
#
# COMPACT_ATOMS: atom_id res chain seq x y z
N MET A 1 7.85 -3.15 22.14
CA MET A 1 6.57 -2.67 22.72
C MET A 1 5.47 -2.91 21.70
N LYS A 2 4.52 -3.77 22.05
CA LYS A 2 3.40 -4.09 21.16
C LYS A 2 2.45 -2.89 21.08
N LYS A 3 2.34 -2.24 19.93
CA LYS A 3 1.27 -1.29 19.66
C LYS A 3 0.01 -2.09 19.32
N ILE A 4 -0.89 -2.21 20.29
CA ILE A 4 -2.16 -2.88 20.15
C ILE A 4 -3.08 -1.96 19.34
N SER A 5 -3.41 -2.37 18.13
CA SER A 5 -4.48 -1.75 17.34
C SER A 5 -5.81 -2.12 18.00
N MET A 6 -6.43 -1.15 18.65
CA MET A 6 -7.68 -1.32 19.40
C MET A 6 -8.85 -1.29 18.42
N ILE A 7 -9.35 -2.47 18.05
CA ILE A 7 -10.67 -2.60 17.41
C ILE A 7 -11.70 -2.55 18.53
N ILE A 8 -12.43 -1.44 18.63
CA ILE A 8 -13.56 -1.33 19.55
C ILE A 8 -14.79 -1.91 18.85
N LEU A 9 -15.18 -3.11 19.28
CA LEU A 9 -16.47 -3.71 18.96
C LEU A 9 -17.48 -3.26 20.00
N ALA A 10 -18.33 -2.30 19.67
CA ALA A 10 -19.48 -1.94 20.51
C ALA A 10 -20.77 -2.47 19.89
N LEU A 11 -21.27 -3.55 20.46
CA LEU A 11 -22.58 -4.11 20.20
C LEU A 11 -23.62 -3.38 21.07
N VAL A 12 -24.51 -2.61 20.46
CA VAL A 12 -25.75 -2.17 21.12
C VAL A 12 -26.91 -2.38 20.16
N ALA A 13 -27.71 -3.39 20.51
CA ALA A 13 -29.01 -3.62 19.89
C ALA A 13 -30.07 -2.75 20.58
N LEU A 14 -30.76 -1.92 19.81
CA LEU A 14 -32.09 -1.42 20.17
C LEU A 14 -32.95 -1.25 18.94
N LEU A 15 -34.10 -1.88 18.95
CA LEU A 15 -35.17 -1.83 17.94
C LEU A 15 -35.79 -0.45 17.87
N SER A 16 -36.08 0.03 16.65
CA SER A 16 -37.34 0.66 16.23
C SER A 16 -37.15 1.62 15.03
N PRO A 17 -38.18 2.13 14.32
CA PRO A 17 -38.72 1.50 13.12
C PRO A 17 -38.29 2.22 11.84
N ALA A 18 -38.63 1.60 10.70
CA ALA A 18 -38.36 2.05 9.36
C ALA A 18 -38.59 3.54 9.11
N VAL A 19 -37.52 4.26 8.85
CA VAL A 19 -37.51 5.44 8.01
C VAL A 19 -36.57 5.10 6.86
N ALA A 20 -37.12 4.95 5.68
CA ALA A 20 -36.34 4.89 4.45
C ALA A 20 -35.66 6.26 4.27
N SER A 21 -34.50 6.43 4.86
CA SER A 21 -33.58 7.47 4.45
C SER A 21 -32.52 6.77 3.59
N ASN A 22 -32.46 7.13 2.33
CA ASN A 22 -31.32 6.86 1.45
C ASN A 22 -30.08 7.48 2.12
N GLY A 23 -29.53 6.77 3.10
CA GLY A 23 -28.20 7.01 3.59
C GLY A 23 -27.26 6.56 2.49
N ALA A 24 -26.83 7.48 1.62
CA ALA A 24 -25.62 7.28 0.88
C ALA A 24 -24.53 7.01 1.93
N MET A 25 -24.18 5.74 2.13
CA MET A 25 -22.88 5.40 2.70
C MET A 25 -21.90 6.09 1.76
N PHE A 26 -21.13 7.02 2.31
CA PHE A 26 -20.02 7.60 1.61
C PHE A 26 -18.98 6.49 1.46
N ASP A 27 -19.17 5.68 0.42
CA ASP A 27 -18.14 4.81 -0.10
C ASP A 27 -17.14 5.76 -0.75
N HIS A 28 -16.06 6.09 -0.02
CA HIS A 28 -15.03 7.00 -0.51
C HIS A 28 -14.19 6.34 -1.60
N ASP A 29 -14.27 4.99 -1.70
CA ASP A 29 -13.56 4.19 -2.68
C ASP A 29 -14.46 3.98 -3.92
N ARG A 30 -14.10 4.56 -5.05
CA ARG A 30 -14.81 4.29 -6.30
C ARG A 30 -13.87 3.75 -7.38
N ARG A 31 -14.38 2.80 -8.16
CA ARG A 31 -13.67 2.31 -9.35
C ARG A 31 -13.63 3.37 -10.42
N ILE A 32 -12.46 3.51 -11.03
CA ILE A 32 -12.21 4.42 -12.14
C ILE A 32 -11.52 3.69 -13.28
N GLU A 33 -11.52 4.32 -14.47
CA GLU A 33 -10.76 3.82 -15.61
C GLU A 33 -9.25 4.06 -15.41
N TYR A 34 -8.42 3.17 -15.94
CA TYR A 34 -6.96 3.31 -15.88
C TYR A 34 -6.46 4.65 -16.44
N SER A 35 -7.12 5.15 -17.49
CA SER A 35 -6.80 6.45 -18.12
C SER A 35 -7.04 7.66 -17.21
N GLN A 36 -7.78 7.48 -16.10
CA GLN A 36 -8.04 8.53 -15.11
C GLN A 36 -6.96 8.60 -14.01
N LEU A 37 -6.01 7.65 -14.01
CA LEU A 37 -4.82 7.77 -13.16
C LEU A 37 -4.01 9.00 -13.54
N PRO A 38 -3.35 9.67 -12.57
CA PRO A 38 -2.34 10.68 -12.87
C PRO A 38 -1.27 10.15 -13.84
N ALA A 39 -0.77 11.01 -14.72
CA ALA A 39 0.21 10.63 -15.74
C ALA A 39 1.47 9.98 -15.14
N GLU A 40 1.91 10.46 -13.99
CA GLU A 40 3.06 9.90 -13.26
C GLU A 40 2.82 8.46 -12.81
N ALA A 41 1.62 8.15 -12.30
CA ALA A 41 1.24 6.80 -11.92
C ALA A 41 1.17 5.86 -13.13
N GLN A 42 0.60 6.32 -14.26
CA GLN A 42 0.58 5.55 -15.51
C GLN A 42 2.00 5.27 -16.03
N ALA A 43 2.91 6.27 -15.97
CA ALA A 43 4.30 6.12 -16.35
C ALA A 43 5.04 5.12 -15.47
N PHE A 44 4.78 5.14 -14.16
CA PHE A 44 5.32 4.19 -13.20
C PHE A 44 4.91 2.75 -13.50
N VAL A 45 3.61 2.52 -13.71
CA VAL A 45 3.08 1.19 -14.09
C VAL A 45 3.75 0.69 -15.37
N LYS A 46 3.81 1.51 -16.42
CA LYS A 46 4.45 1.15 -17.67
C LYS A 46 5.93 0.84 -17.54
N LYS A 47 6.63 1.52 -16.64
CA LYS A 47 8.07 1.35 -16.46
C LYS A 47 8.43 0.07 -15.71
N TYR A 48 7.68 -0.27 -14.66
CA TYR A 48 8.05 -1.34 -13.73
C TYR A 48 7.16 -2.57 -13.82
N PHE A 49 5.95 -2.43 -14.36
CA PHE A 49 4.90 -3.47 -14.36
C PHE A 49 4.21 -3.60 -15.72
N ALA A 50 4.97 -3.40 -16.81
CA ALA A 50 4.44 -3.42 -18.18
C ALA A 50 3.80 -4.76 -18.57
N ASP A 51 4.29 -5.85 -18.02
CA ASP A 51 3.82 -7.22 -18.31
C ASP A 51 2.63 -7.65 -17.44
N GLU A 52 2.24 -6.83 -16.47
CA GLU A 52 1.12 -7.08 -15.58
C GLU A 52 -0.20 -6.57 -16.16
N GLN A 53 -1.28 -7.33 -15.96
CA GLN A 53 -2.62 -6.94 -16.38
C GLN A 53 -3.39 -6.31 -15.22
N VAL A 54 -3.87 -5.08 -15.43
CA VAL A 54 -4.68 -4.37 -14.43
C VAL A 54 -6.08 -4.96 -14.37
N THR A 55 -6.52 -5.37 -13.18
CA THR A 55 -7.88 -5.85 -12.93
C THR A 55 -8.82 -4.67 -12.70
N PHE A 56 -8.42 -3.73 -11.84
CA PHE A 56 -9.19 -2.51 -11.59
C PHE A 56 -8.32 -1.42 -10.96
N VAL A 57 -8.84 -0.21 -11.01
CA VAL A 57 -8.28 0.96 -10.32
C VAL A 57 -9.34 1.52 -9.39
N GLU A 58 -8.95 1.84 -8.17
CA GLU A 58 -9.79 2.52 -7.19
C GLU A 58 -9.23 3.91 -6.91
N LEU A 59 -10.14 4.86 -6.76
CA LEU A 59 -9.86 6.19 -6.24
C LEU A 59 -10.49 6.30 -4.86
N ASP A 60 -9.66 6.54 -3.86
CA ASP A 60 -10.08 6.97 -2.53
C ASP A 60 -10.05 8.51 -2.48
N GLU A 61 -11.24 9.12 -2.35
CA GLU A 61 -11.39 10.57 -2.23
C GLU A 61 -11.26 10.97 -0.77
N GLY A 62 -10.02 11.04 -0.27
CA GLY A 62 -9.73 11.46 1.09
C GLY A 62 -10.02 12.94 1.36
N VAL A 63 -10.27 13.28 2.62
CA VAL A 63 -10.54 14.68 3.05
C VAL A 63 -9.33 15.61 2.81
N VAL A 64 -8.12 15.07 2.86
CA VAL A 64 -6.87 15.84 2.72
C VAL A 64 -6.25 15.67 1.33
N SER A 65 -6.28 14.45 0.80
CA SER A 65 -5.71 14.11 -0.50
C SER A 65 -6.41 12.89 -1.06
N ASN A 66 -6.47 12.81 -2.38
CA ASN A 66 -6.88 11.60 -3.07
C ASN A 66 -5.75 10.58 -3.07
N GLU A 67 -6.11 9.30 -3.03
CA GLU A 67 -5.19 8.19 -3.22
C GLU A 67 -5.73 7.26 -4.31
N TYR A 68 -4.82 6.63 -5.05
CA TYR A 68 -5.17 5.71 -6.11
C TYR A 68 -4.58 4.34 -5.81
N LYS A 69 -5.41 3.30 -5.95
CA LYS A 69 -4.97 1.91 -5.84
C LYS A 69 -5.13 1.21 -7.18
N VAL A 70 -4.07 0.58 -7.66
CA VAL A 70 -4.08 -0.28 -8.85
C VAL A 70 -3.92 -1.72 -8.41
N VAL A 71 -4.85 -2.57 -8.81
CA VAL A 71 -4.84 -4.01 -8.52
C VAL A 71 -4.68 -4.78 -9.83
N PHE A 72 -3.76 -5.73 -9.84
CA PHE A 72 -3.43 -6.54 -10.99
C PHE A 72 -3.99 -7.97 -10.86
N GLU A 73 -4.09 -8.69 -11.98
CA GLU A 73 -4.58 -10.08 -11.99
C GLU A 73 -3.69 -11.03 -11.17
N SER A 74 -2.40 -10.76 -11.11
CA SER A 74 -1.45 -11.49 -10.25
C SER A 74 -1.69 -11.30 -8.75
N GLY A 75 -2.54 -10.34 -8.38
CA GLY A 75 -2.77 -9.91 -7.01
C GLY A 75 -1.79 -8.84 -6.51
N LEU A 76 -0.82 -8.43 -7.33
CA LEU A 76 0.04 -7.28 -7.08
C LEU A 76 -0.81 -6.02 -6.89
N LYS A 77 -0.37 -5.12 -6.01
CA LYS A 77 -1.05 -3.85 -5.73
C LYS A 77 -0.05 -2.71 -5.72
N LEU A 78 -0.49 -1.58 -6.22
CA LEU A 78 0.25 -0.32 -6.14
C LEU A 78 -0.67 0.74 -5.55
N GLU A 79 -0.11 1.60 -4.71
CA GLU A 79 -0.79 2.79 -4.20
C GLU A 79 -0.02 4.05 -4.59
N PHE A 80 -0.76 5.10 -4.93
CA PHE A 80 -0.24 6.39 -5.36
C PHE A 80 -0.96 7.52 -4.64
N ASP A 81 -0.25 8.62 -4.39
CA ASP A 81 -0.86 9.86 -3.92
C ASP A 81 -1.65 10.57 -5.04
N GLY A 82 -2.34 11.66 -4.70
CA GLY A 82 -3.14 12.44 -5.63
C GLY A 82 -2.38 13.03 -6.81
N THR A 83 -1.05 13.09 -6.76
CA THR A 83 -0.18 13.57 -7.84
C THR A 83 0.40 12.45 -8.69
N GLY A 84 0.23 11.19 -8.26
CA GLY A 84 0.71 10.01 -8.94
C GLY A 84 2.08 9.52 -8.47
N ASN A 85 2.61 10.05 -7.35
CA ASN A 85 3.79 9.47 -6.73
C ASN A 85 3.40 8.18 -6.02
N TRP A 86 4.19 7.12 -6.20
CA TRP A 86 3.90 5.86 -5.53
C TRP A 86 4.11 5.96 -4.00
N LEU A 87 3.22 5.31 -3.27
CA LEU A 87 3.24 5.19 -1.81
C LEU A 87 3.55 3.75 -1.40
N GLU A 88 2.95 2.78 -2.06
CA GLU A 88 3.11 1.36 -1.75
C GLU A 88 3.30 0.54 -3.02
N VAL A 89 4.18 -0.45 -2.93
CA VAL A 89 4.38 -1.51 -3.93
C VAL A 89 4.31 -2.85 -3.20
N ASP A 90 3.19 -3.57 -3.33
CA ASP A 90 2.97 -4.92 -2.80
C ASP A 90 3.04 -5.93 -3.96
N CYS A 91 4.16 -6.63 -4.07
CA CYS A 91 4.39 -7.69 -5.05
C CYS A 91 3.99 -9.08 -4.55
N ARG A 92 3.31 -9.16 -3.41
CA ARG A 92 2.86 -10.43 -2.81
C ARG A 92 4.02 -11.37 -2.45
N ASN A 93 4.34 -12.26 -3.38
CA ASN A 93 5.42 -13.25 -3.21
C ASN A 93 6.61 -12.98 -4.12
N GLU A 94 6.52 -12.01 -5.01
CA GLU A 94 7.59 -11.64 -5.93
C GLU A 94 8.44 -10.50 -5.35
N ALA A 95 9.66 -10.36 -5.86
CA ALA A 95 10.52 -9.28 -5.41
C ALA A 95 10.03 -7.93 -5.94
N VAL A 96 10.01 -6.92 -5.06
CA VAL A 96 9.87 -5.53 -5.49
C VAL A 96 11.00 -5.19 -6.47
N PRO A 97 10.73 -4.49 -7.59
CA PRO A 97 11.77 -4.10 -8.54
C PRO A 97 12.95 -3.39 -7.84
N ALA A 98 14.15 -3.91 -8.03
CA ALA A 98 15.36 -3.46 -7.33
C ALA A 98 15.60 -1.93 -7.39
N PRO A 99 15.32 -1.21 -8.49
CA PRO A 99 15.48 0.24 -8.53
C PRO A 99 14.59 1.03 -7.58
N LEU A 100 13.50 0.43 -7.08
CA LEU A 100 12.57 1.07 -6.13
C LEU A 100 13.05 0.98 -4.69
N VAL A 101 13.85 -0.04 -4.37
CA VAL A 101 14.36 -0.25 -3.00
C VAL A 101 15.57 0.66 -2.77
N PRO A 102 15.57 1.54 -1.76
CA PRO A 102 16.73 2.34 -1.41
C PRO A 102 17.96 1.45 -1.18
N LYS A 103 19.13 1.85 -1.70
CA LYS A 103 20.36 1.04 -1.64
C LYS A 103 20.74 0.64 -0.22
N GLN A 104 20.54 1.51 0.75
CA GLN A 104 20.83 1.26 2.16
C GLN A 104 19.93 0.17 2.75
N ILE A 105 18.63 0.18 2.38
CA ILE A 105 17.68 -0.87 2.77
C ILE A 105 18.05 -2.19 2.09
N ALA A 106 18.33 -2.17 0.79
CA ALA A 106 18.73 -3.35 0.05
C ALA A 106 19.99 -3.99 0.66
N SER A 107 21.02 -3.19 0.98
CA SER A 107 22.25 -3.65 1.62
C SER A 107 22.01 -4.24 3.01
N TYR A 108 21.10 -3.64 3.79
CA TYR A 108 20.71 -4.19 5.09
C TYR A 108 20.07 -5.56 4.94
N VAL A 109 19.07 -5.69 4.05
CA VAL A 109 18.38 -6.95 3.80
C VAL A 109 19.36 -8.02 3.31
N GLU A 110 20.22 -7.70 2.35
CA GLU A 110 21.22 -8.63 1.84
C GLU A 110 22.18 -9.13 2.94
N SER A 111 22.59 -8.25 3.85
CA SER A 111 23.54 -8.61 4.91
C SER A 111 22.92 -9.34 6.09
N LYS A 112 21.67 -9.03 6.45
CA LYS A 112 21.00 -9.57 7.65
C LYS A 112 19.97 -10.65 7.33
N HIS A 113 19.40 -10.63 6.13
CA HIS A 113 18.35 -11.54 5.67
C HIS A 113 18.66 -12.06 4.25
N PRO A 114 19.85 -12.66 3.99
CA PRO A 114 20.34 -12.97 2.65
C PRO A 114 19.47 -13.97 1.87
N ASN A 115 18.63 -14.75 2.57
CA ASN A 115 17.76 -15.75 1.97
C ASN A 115 16.33 -15.23 1.72
N HIS A 116 16.09 -13.95 1.95
CA HIS A 116 14.78 -13.33 1.84
C HIS A 116 14.83 -12.12 0.90
N LYS A 117 13.74 -11.92 0.17
CA LYS A 117 13.57 -10.79 -0.75
C LYS A 117 12.57 -9.80 -0.18
N VAL A 118 12.70 -8.55 -0.57
CA VAL A 118 11.68 -7.51 -0.29
C VAL A 118 10.49 -7.78 -1.20
N VAL A 119 9.33 -8.03 -0.61
CA VAL A 119 8.07 -8.32 -1.35
C VAL A 119 7.06 -7.19 -1.25
N GLU A 120 7.21 -6.32 -0.26
CA GLU A 120 6.40 -5.11 -0.11
C GLU A 120 7.27 -3.95 0.36
N LEU A 121 7.01 -2.77 -0.17
CA LEU A 121 7.72 -1.55 0.16
C LEU A 121 6.72 -0.40 0.26
N LYS A 122 6.64 0.23 1.44
CA LYS A 122 5.86 1.44 1.68
C LYS A 122 6.75 2.63 1.94
N ARG A 123 6.33 3.76 1.38
CA ARG A 123 7.00 5.05 1.55
C ARG A 123 6.12 6.01 2.31
N GLU A 124 6.20 5.94 3.62
CA GLU A 124 5.48 6.82 4.53
C GLU A 124 6.13 8.21 4.64
N ARG A 125 5.42 9.16 5.25
CA ARG A 125 5.93 10.53 5.42
C ARG A 125 7.25 10.58 6.20
N TYR A 126 7.40 9.74 7.24
CA TYR A 126 8.52 9.78 8.17
C TYR A 126 9.37 8.52 8.17
N GLU A 127 8.92 7.46 7.54
CA GLU A 127 9.55 6.15 7.58
C GLU A 127 9.38 5.37 6.26
N TRP A 128 10.06 4.25 6.19
CA TRP A 128 9.91 3.22 5.18
C TRP A 128 9.51 1.93 5.88
N GLU A 129 8.47 1.29 5.40
CA GLU A 129 8.09 -0.06 5.83
C GLU A 129 8.45 -1.06 4.73
N VAL A 130 9.06 -2.16 5.14
CA VAL A 130 9.59 -3.18 4.23
C VAL A 130 9.15 -4.54 4.73
N LYS A 131 8.44 -5.29 3.88
CA LYS A 131 8.08 -6.67 4.18
C LYS A 131 8.97 -7.62 3.41
N LEU A 132 9.48 -8.64 4.11
CA LEU A 132 10.30 -9.69 3.54
C LEU A 132 9.46 -10.94 3.20
N SER A 133 9.98 -11.79 2.33
CA SER A 133 9.32 -13.02 1.86
C SER A 133 9.05 -14.06 2.96
N ASN A 134 9.61 -13.92 4.15
CA ASN A 134 9.30 -14.73 5.34
C ASN A 134 8.23 -14.12 6.24
N GLY A 135 7.64 -12.97 5.86
CA GLY A 135 6.64 -12.25 6.62
C GLY A 135 7.18 -11.21 7.59
N LEU A 136 8.52 -11.15 7.80
CA LEU A 136 9.14 -10.16 8.66
C LEU A 136 8.93 -8.75 8.13
N GLU A 137 8.52 -7.83 8.99
CA GLU A 137 8.34 -6.42 8.68
C GLU A 137 9.45 -5.58 9.34
N LEU A 138 10.08 -4.74 8.55
CA LEU A 138 11.20 -3.89 8.95
C LEU A 138 10.78 -2.43 8.76
N THR A 139 10.93 -1.60 9.79
CA THR A 139 10.72 -0.16 9.69
C THR A 139 12.05 0.58 9.73
N PHE A 140 12.23 1.51 8.79
CA PHE A 140 13.42 2.37 8.70
C PHE A 140 13.01 3.84 8.74
N ASP A 141 13.78 4.67 9.43
CA ASP A 141 13.61 6.12 9.37
C ASP A 141 14.04 6.70 7.99
N LYS A 142 13.85 8.00 7.78
CA LYS A 142 14.25 8.68 6.52
C LYS A 142 15.76 8.77 6.30
N LYS A 143 16.57 8.37 7.28
CA LYS A 143 18.02 8.20 7.15
C LYS A 143 18.41 6.74 6.94
N TYR A 144 17.41 5.88 6.67
CA TYR A 144 17.56 4.44 6.45
C TYR A 144 18.14 3.67 7.64
N ARG A 145 17.93 4.15 8.86
CA ARG A 145 18.27 3.44 10.08
C ARG A 145 17.08 2.60 10.51
N LEU A 146 17.33 1.33 10.83
CA LEU A 146 16.30 0.43 11.34
C LEU A 146 15.78 0.95 12.69
N THR A 147 14.47 1.07 12.82
CA THR A 147 13.79 1.54 14.03
C THR A 147 12.88 0.50 14.65
N ASP A 148 12.37 -0.45 13.87
CA ASP A 148 11.51 -1.52 14.37
C ASP A 148 11.61 -2.79 13.53
N VAL A 149 11.27 -3.93 14.15
CA VAL A 149 11.21 -5.26 13.52
C VAL A 149 10.02 -6.00 14.12
N ASP A 150 9.07 -6.38 13.26
CA ASP A 150 7.88 -7.16 13.62
C ASP A 150 7.80 -8.47 12.81
N ASP A 151 7.20 -9.52 13.41
CA ASP A 151 7.00 -10.85 12.82
C ASP A 151 5.56 -11.38 13.00
#